data_82bd8a7b802f1d53ba4726c1ad2e0052
#
_entry.id   82bd8a7b802f1d53ba4726c1ad2e0052
#
_cell.length_a   1.000
_cell.length_b   1.000
_cell.length_c   1.000
_cell.angle_alpha   90.00
_cell.angle_beta   90.00
_cell.angle_gamma   90.00
#
_symmetry.space_group_name_H-M   'P 1'
#
loop_
_entity.id
_entity.type
_entity.pdbx_description
1 polymer ?
#
loop_
_entity_poly.entity_id
_entity_poly.type
_entity_poly.pdbx_seq_one_letter_code
_entity_poly.pdbx_strand_id
1 'polypeptide(L)'
;MKKIMMMVVAAFMATVSANAQFEKGTWSLQPYMGGVISSVTNVDNFDLDDGIELKKRMSVGYIIGGEAEYQFANKFSVAAGVNYTSQGCGWKDIDYWDGPVKVEVKDQSDILGYIKIPIVANYYIFKGFAVKTGVQFGFLVTSKFYAHGKADMDVLGDGVNRRVDLYGTVDMKDQYKKFDFSIPIGVSYQFKVPIVIDARYQLGLTRLNKETVPGVKNSKNSVFTLTVGYKFAL
;
A
#
# COMPACT_ATOMS: atom_id res chain seq x y z
N MET A 1 -20.90 -4.40 24.26
CA MET A 1 -19.94 -5.03 23.36
C MET A 1 -18.61 -4.30 23.27
N LYS A 2 -18.53 -2.99 23.00
CA LYS A 2 -17.26 -2.23 22.93
C LYS A 2 -16.40 -2.30 24.20
N LYS A 3 -17.01 -2.22 25.40
CA LYS A 3 -16.27 -2.30 26.68
C LYS A 3 -15.69 -3.69 26.96
N ILE A 4 -16.40 -4.77 26.57
CA ILE A 4 -15.93 -6.16 26.73
C ILE A 4 -14.76 -6.41 25.80
N MET A 5 -14.82 -5.93 24.55
CA MET A 5 -13.71 -6.03 23.58
C MET A 5 -12.47 -5.28 24.04
N MET A 6 -12.63 -4.09 24.64
CA MET A 6 -11.53 -3.35 25.26
C MET A 6 -10.93 -4.07 26.47
N MET A 7 -11.75 -4.70 27.32
CA MET A 7 -11.25 -5.49 28.47
C MET A 7 -10.51 -6.76 28.02
N VAL A 8 -10.99 -7.46 26.99
CA VAL A 8 -10.31 -8.63 26.44
C VAL A 8 -8.96 -8.21 25.82
N VAL A 9 -8.89 -7.10 25.09
CA VAL A 9 -7.63 -6.56 24.56
C VAL A 9 -6.70 -6.14 25.70
N ALA A 10 -7.20 -5.49 26.73
CA ALA A 10 -6.41 -5.08 27.91
C ALA A 10 -5.91 -6.29 28.73
N ALA A 11 -6.72 -7.35 28.87
CA ALA A 11 -6.32 -8.60 29.56
C ALA A 11 -5.24 -9.34 28.78
N PHE A 12 -5.33 -9.38 27.44
CA PHE A 12 -4.26 -9.92 26.60
C PHE A 12 -2.95 -9.13 26.71
N MET A 13 -3.01 -7.82 26.87
CA MET A 13 -1.80 -6.99 27.04
C MET A 13 -1.08 -7.21 28.38
N ALA A 14 -1.76 -7.71 29.41
CA ALA A 14 -1.20 -7.84 30.77
C ALA A 14 -0.36 -9.11 31.00
N THR A 15 -0.36 -10.08 30.08
CA THR A 15 0.25 -11.41 30.30
C THR A 15 1.60 -11.60 29.62
N VAL A 16 2.22 -10.58 29.01
CA VAL A 16 3.39 -10.76 28.17
C VAL A 16 4.68 -10.38 28.89
N SER A 17 5.54 -11.36 29.08
CA SER A 17 6.94 -11.17 29.48
C SER A 17 7.68 -10.32 28.44
N ALA A 18 8.31 -9.22 28.90
CA ALA A 18 9.03 -8.27 28.06
C ALA A 18 10.39 -8.82 27.58
N ASN A 19 10.37 -9.79 26.68
CA ASN A 19 11.56 -10.24 25.96
C ASN A 19 11.57 -9.67 24.55
N ALA A 20 12.63 -8.96 24.18
CA ALA A 20 12.80 -8.37 22.85
C ALA A 20 12.99 -9.41 21.72
N GLN A 21 13.00 -10.68 22.04
CA GLN A 21 13.07 -11.81 21.11
C GLN A 21 12.60 -13.06 21.86
N PHE A 22 11.74 -13.84 21.23
CA PHE A 22 11.24 -15.08 21.81
C PHE A 22 12.24 -16.22 21.71
N GLU A 23 12.12 -17.18 22.63
CA GLU A 23 12.95 -18.38 22.63
C GLU A 23 12.59 -19.30 21.47
N LYS A 24 13.54 -20.20 21.13
CA LYS A 24 13.30 -21.25 20.14
C LYS A 24 12.09 -22.10 20.52
N GLY A 25 11.24 -22.37 19.55
CA GLY A 25 10.01 -23.15 19.70
C GLY A 25 8.78 -22.32 20.06
N THR A 26 8.90 -21.00 20.20
CA THR A 26 7.78 -20.12 20.55
C THR A 26 7.02 -19.68 19.31
N TRP A 27 5.70 -19.73 19.41
CA TRP A 27 4.80 -19.03 18.51
C TRP A 27 4.49 -17.64 19.05
N SER A 28 4.36 -16.68 18.15
CA SER A 28 3.91 -15.34 18.51
C SER A 28 2.93 -14.80 17.46
N LEU A 29 2.07 -13.91 17.91
CA LEU A 29 1.11 -13.21 17.05
C LEU A 29 1.39 -11.72 17.11
N GLN A 30 1.34 -11.05 15.95
CA GLN A 30 1.62 -9.63 15.81
C GLN A 30 0.54 -8.96 14.95
N PRO A 31 -0.54 -8.43 15.54
CA PRO A 31 -1.35 -7.43 14.85
C PRO A 31 -0.53 -6.14 14.62
N TYR A 32 -0.76 -5.50 13.48
CA TYR A 32 -0.06 -4.27 13.09
C TYR A 32 -0.90 -3.37 12.20
N MET A 33 -0.53 -2.10 12.18
CA MET A 33 -1.06 -1.10 11.26
C MET A 33 0.03 -0.09 10.90
N GLY A 34 -0.17 0.64 9.81
CA GLY A 34 0.80 1.64 9.42
C GLY A 34 0.49 2.40 8.14
N GLY A 35 1.49 3.15 7.70
CA GLY A 35 1.46 3.93 6.47
C GLY A 35 2.09 3.18 5.29
N VAL A 36 1.62 3.53 4.12
CA VAL A 36 2.07 3.01 2.84
C VAL A 36 2.44 4.16 1.94
N ILE A 37 3.61 4.09 1.31
CA ILE A 37 4.00 4.96 0.20
C ILE A 37 4.16 4.04 -1.00
N SER A 38 3.42 4.32 -2.06
CA SER A 38 3.38 3.43 -3.22
C SER A 38 3.50 4.20 -4.52
N SER A 39 3.99 3.52 -5.53
CA SER A 39 4.08 3.98 -6.90
C SER A 39 4.05 2.77 -7.82
N VAL A 40 3.97 3.03 -9.10
CA VAL A 40 4.04 2.02 -10.16
C VAL A 40 5.32 2.23 -10.95
N THR A 41 6.08 1.13 -11.18
CA THR A 41 7.29 1.19 -12.02
C THR A 41 6.93 1.10 -13.49
N ASN A 42 7.85 1.54 -14.36
CA ASN A 42 7.72 1.43 -15.83
C ASN A 42 6.49 2.13 -16.43
N VAL A 43 5.90 3.08 -15.73
CA VAL A 43 5.00 4.06 -16.31
C VAL A 43 5.90 5.25 -16.65
N ASP A 44 6.32 5.32 -17.91
CA ASP A 44 7.01 6.52 -18.42
C ASP A 44 5.98 7.67 -18.44
N ASN A 45 6.45 8.89 -18.37
CA ASN A 45 5.60 10.05 -18.57
C ASN A 45 4.82 9.85 -19.88
N PHE A 46 3.51 9.95 -19.81
CA PHE A 46 2.67 9.78 -20.97
C PHE A 46 2.49 11.15 -21.62
N ASP A 47 3.07 11.32 -22.79
CA ASP A 47 2.83 12.51 -23.60
C ASP A 47 1.49 12.34 -24.31
N LEU A 48 0.51 13.16 -23.97
CA LEU A 48 -0.68 13.31 -24.75
C LEU A 48 -0.34 14.14 -26.01
N ASP A 49 -1.00 13.88 -27.13
CA ASP A 49 -0.68 14.43 -28.45
C ASP A 49 -0.53 15.97 -28.52
N ASP A 50 -0.97 16.70 -27.50
CA ASP A 50 -0.89 18.16 -27.39
C ASP A 50 0.25 18.68 -26.51
N GLY A 51 1.30 17.87 -26.24
CA GLY A 51 2.43 18.27 -25.41
C GLY A 51 2.13 18.30 -23.90
N ILE A 52 1.05 17.68 -23.47
CA ILE A 52 0.66 17.54 -22.07
C ILE A 52 1.38 16.32 -21.48
N GLU A 53 2.35 16.57 -20.61
CA GLU A 53 3.13 15.53 -19.96
C GLU A 53 2.49 15.11 -18.63
N LEU A 54 1.92 13.89 -18.59
CA LEU A 54 1.42 13.28 -17.35
C LEU A 54 2.58 12.77 -16.50
N LYS A 55 2.89 13.52 -15.43
CA LYS A 55 3.96 13.14 -14.48
C LYS A 55 3.42 12.34 -13.31
N LYS A 56 4.02 11.19 -13.10
CA LYS A 56 3.69 10.30 -11.99
C LYS A 56 4.02 10.92 -10.62
N ARG A 57 3.17 10.67 -9.63
CA ARG A 57 3.34 11.04 -8.21
C ARG A 57 3.18 9.78 -7.33
N MET A 58 3.93 9.71 -6.23
CA MET A 58 3.71 8.68 -5.21
C MET A 58 2.36 8.88 -4.54
N SER A 59 1.69 7.79 -4.23
CA SER A 59 0.45 7.76 -3.46
C SER A 59 0.71 7.33 -2.02
N VAL A 60 0.00 7.93 -1.09
CA VAL A 60 0.01 7.57 0.33
C VAL A 60 -1.24 6.77 0.65
N GLY A 61 -1.05 5.68 1.38
CA GLY A 61 -2.13 4.81 1.81
C GLY A 61 -1.91 4.24 3.20
N TYR A 62 -2.62 3.18 3.53
CA TYR A 62 -2.53 2.52 4.82
C TYR A 62 -2.48 1.00 4.68
N ILE A 63 -1.98 0.36 5.74
CA ILE A 63 -1.94 -1.09 5.89
C ILE A 63 -2.44 -1.46 7.27
N ILE A 64 -3.22 -2.54 7.35
CA ILE A 64 -3.67 -3.16 8.58
C ILE A 64 -3.67 -4.67 8.42
N GLY A 65 -3.17 -5.39 9.43
CA GLY A 65 -3.10 -6.85 9.34
C GLY A 65 -2.54 -7.51 10.59
N GLY A 66 -2.14 -8.76 10.42
CA GLY A 66 -1.50 -9.54 11.45
C GLY A 66 -0.66 -10.66 10.87
N GLU A 67 0.39 -11.03 11.59
CA GLU A 67 1.31 -12.13 11.28
C GLU A 67 1.44 -13.06 12.47
N ALA A 68 1.42 -14.36 12.21
CA ALA A 68 1.87 -15.38 13.16
C ALA A 68 3.32 -15.73 12.82
N GLU A 69 4.18 -15.76 13.82
CA GLU A 69 5.61 -16.05 13.66
C GLU A 69 6.01 -17.22 14.54
N TYR A 70 6.79 -18.13 13.97
CA TYR A 70 7.38 -19.26 14.65
C TYR A 70 8.90 -19.14 14.72
N GLN A 71 9.45 -19.12 15.93
CA GLN A 71 10.88 -19.05 16.18
C GLN A 71 11.49 -20.47 16.15
N PHE A 72 11.99 -20.92 15.00
CA PHE A 72 12.55 -22.26 14.89
C PHE A 72 14.02 -22.37 15.31
N ALA A 73 14.73 -21.25 15.39
CA ALA A 73 16.10 -21.19 15.90
C ALA A 73 16.36 -19.84 16.60
N ASN A 74 17.41 -19.74 17.40
CA ASN A 74 17.72 -18.53 18.20
C ASN A 74 17.80 -17.23 17.35
N LYS A 75 18.18 -17.35 16.07
CA LYS A 75 18.33 -16.20 15.17
C LYS A 75 17.38 -16.26 13.97
N PHE A 76 16.57 -17.29 13.84
CA PHE A 76 15.72 -17.47 12.66
C PHE A 76 14.28 -17.75 13.04
N SER A 77 13.38 -17.07 12.37
CA SER A 77 11.95 -17.33 12.43
C SER A 77 11.32 -17.26 11.05
N VAL A 78 10.11 -17.80 10.93
CA VAL A 78 9.24 -17.63 9.76
C VAL A 78 7.94 -17.03 10.25
N ALA A 79 7.47 -16.01 9.55
CA ALA A 79 6.18 -15.39 9.79
C ALA A 79 5.28 -15.55 8.56
N ALA A 80 4.02 -15.81 8.80
CA ALA A 80 2.98 -15.80 7.77
C ALA A 80 1.77 -15.02 8.30
N GLY A 81 1.09 -14.30 7.41
CA GLY A 81 -0.01 -13.45 7.85
C GLY A 81 -0.97 -13.05 6.76
N VAL A 82 -1.86 -12.16 7.12
CA VAL A 82 -2.78 -11.52 6.19
C VAL A 82 -2.88 -10.03 6.51
N ASN A 83 -2.92 -9.21 5.47
CA ASN A 83 -3.16 -7.78 5.63
C ASN A 83 -4.02 -7.23 4.50
N TYR A 84 -4.68 -6.13 4.79
CA TYR A 84 -5.27 -5.24 3.80
C TYR A 84 -4.33 -4.05 3.59
N THR A 85 -4.05 -3.74 2.32
CA THR A 85 -3.19 -2.62 1.94
C THR A 85 -3.92 -1.75 0.92
N SER A 86 -4.08 -0.46 1.24
CA SER A 86 -4.44 0.58 0.28
C SER A 86 -3.16 1.16 -0.31
N GLN A 87 -3.01 1.07 -1.62
CA GLN A 87 -1.82 1.53 -2.36
C GLN A 87 -2.24 2.10 -3.72
N GLY A 88 -1.31 2.56 -4.54
CA GLY A 88 -1.64 3.04 -5.87
C GLY A 88 -0.57 3.98 -6.42
N CYS A 89 -0.98 4.84 -7.32
CA CYS A 89 -0.17 5.95 -7.81
C CYS A 89 -1.03 7.19 -8.02
N GLY A 90 -0.42 8.35 -7.96
CA GLY A 90 -1.04 9.61 -8.32
C GLY A 90 -0.40 10.17 -9.60
N TRP A 91 -1.05 11.19 -10.14
CA TRP A 91 -0.56 11.97 -11.27
C TRP A 91 -0.44 13.42 -10.83
N LYS A 92 0.50 14.16 -11.40
CA LYS A 92 0.60 15.60 -11.16
C LYS A 92 -0.55 16.32 -11.83
N ASP A 93 -0.93 17.44 -11.25
CA ASP A 93 -1.94 18.32 -11.80
C ASP A 93 -1.53 18.75 -13.22
N ILE A 94 -2.50 18.84 -14.10
CA ILE A 94 -2.34 19.31 -15.47
C ILE A 94 -3.32 20.44 -15.76
N ASP A 95 -2.83 21.45 -16.47
CA ASP A 95 -3.64 22.55 -16.99
C ASP A 95 -3.45 22.58 -18.50
N TYR A 96 -4.55 22.60 -19.23
CA TYR A 96 -4.52 22.72 -20.69
C TYR A 96 -5.70 23.52 -21.22
N TRP A 97 -5.62 23.91 -22.47
CA TRP A 97 -6.70 24.60 -23.17
C TRP A 97 -7.34 23.64 -24.17
N ASP A 98 -8.65 23.48 -24.09
CA ASP A 98 -9.46 22.80 -25.09
C ASP A 98 -10.29 23.85 -25.84
N GLY A 99 -9.77 24.33 -26.95
CA GLY A 99 -10.30 25.50 -27.64
C GLY A 99 -10.29 26.73 -26.71
N PRO A 100 -11.44 27.39 -26.48
CA PRO A 100 -11.55 28.55 -25.60
C PRO A 100 -11.67 28.17 -24.10
N VAL A 101 -11.78 26.88 -23.76
CA VAL A 101 -12.04 26.39 -22.41
C VAL A 101 -10.72 26.07 -21.71
N LYS A 102 -10.47 26.69 -20.56
CA LYS A 102 -9.35 26.29 -19.70
C LYS A 102 -9.79 25.11 -18.83
N VAL A 103 -9.09 23.99 -18.94
CA VAL A 103 -9.32 22.78 -18.16
C VAL A 103 -8.15 22.58 -17.19
N GLU A 104 -8.46 22.46 -15.91
CA GLU A 104 -7.50 22.09 -14.86
C GLU A 104 -7.91 20.72 -14.31
N VAL A 105 -7.02 19.74 -14.34
CA VAL A 105 -7.25 18.42 -13.73
C VAL A 105 -6.29 18.24 -12.58
N LYS A 106 -6.85 18.06 -11.39
CA LYS A 106 -6.10 17.98 -10.13
C LYS A 106 -6.41 16.69 -9.38
N ASP A 107 -5.54 16.36 -8.43
CA ASP A 107 -5.74 15.24 -7.50
C ASP A 107 -6.07 13.89 -8.18
N GLN A 108 -5.50 13.65 -9.36
CA GLN A 108 -5.66 12.38 -10.05
C GLN A 108 -4.94 11.28 -9.26
N SER A 109 -5.65 10.21 -8.92
CA SER A 109 -5.07 9.08 -8.21
C SER A 109 -5.78 7.76 -8.49
N ASP A 110 -4.98 6.73 -8.71
CA ASP A 110 -5.42 5.34 -8.69
C ASP A 110 -5.28 4.79 -7.28
N ILE A 111 -6.37 4.35 -6.69
CA ILE A 111 -6.37 3.67 -5.39
C ILE A 111 -6.68 2.20 -5.60
N LEU A 112 -5.72 1.35 -5.25
CA LEU A 112 -5.78 -0.10 -5.36
C LEU A 112 -5.80 -0.71 -3.96
N GLY A 113 -6.89 -1.41 -3.61
CA GLY A 113 -7.00 -2.16 -2.37
C GLY A 113 -6.66 -3.62 -2.58
N TYR A 114 -5.69 -4.13 -1.81
CA TYR A 114 -5.25 -5.53 -1.88
C TYR A 114 -5.44 -6.23 -0.54
N ILE A 115 -5.88 -7.48 -0.59
CA ILE A 115 -5.64 -8.45 0.49
C ILE A 115 -4.34 -9.16 0.14
N LYS A 116 -3.38 -9.14 1.07
CA LYS A 116 -2.04 -9.71 0.87
C LYS A 116 -1.73 -10.78 1.90
N ILE A 117 -1.04 -11.83 1.45
CA ILE A 117 -0.57 -12.95 2.26
C ILE A 117 0.95 -12.96 2.19
N PRO A 118 1.66 -12.31 3.12
CA PRO A 118 3.10 -12.39 3.25
C PRO A 118 3.52 -13.71 3.91
N ILE A 119 4.63 -14.29 3.43
CA ILE A 119 5.37 -15.37 4.07
C ILE A 119 6.82 -14.90 4.11
N VAL A 120 7.34 -14.64 5.31
CA VAL A 120 8.60 -13.90 5.51
C VAL A 120 9.51 -14.68 6.45
N ALA A 121 10.75 -14.85 6.04
CA ALA A 121 11.82 -15.31 6.90
C ALA A 121 12.48 -14.11 7.59
N ASN A 122 12.71 -14.22 8.87
CA ASN A 122 13.37 -13.20 9.70
C ASN A 122 14.73 -13.74 10.17
N TYR A 123 15.75 -12.92 10.03
CA TYR A 123 17.06 -13.18 10.61
C TYR A 123 17.38 -12.11 11.65
N TYR A 124 17.50 -12.51 12.91
CA TYR A 124 17.83 -11.64 14.04
C TYR A 124 19.33 -11.42 14.14
N ILE A 125 19.80 -10.23 13.75
CA ILE A 125 21.23 -9.85 13.82
C ILE A 125 21.64 -9.69 15.28
N PHE A 126 20.81 -8.98 16.06
CA PHE A 126 20.93 -8.84 17.51
C PHE A 126 19.52 -8.79 18.14
N LYS A 127 19.44 -8.81 19.48
CA LYS A 127 18.17 -8.84 20.20
C LYS A 127 17.26 -7.70 19.75
N GLY A 128 16.09 -8.08 19.24
CA GLY A 128 15.05 -7.18 18.78
C GLY A 128 15.21 -6.71 17.33
N PHE A 129 16.38 -6.72 16.72
CA PHE A 129 16.58 -6.26 15.34
C PHE A 129 16.66 -7.44 14.37
N ALA A 130 15.77 -7.46 13.40
CA ALA A 130 15.75 -8.48 12.36
C ALA A 130 15.76 -7.85 10.96
N VAL A 131 16.43 -8.52 10.02
CA VAL A 131 16.25 -8.36 8.58
C VAL A 131 15.24 -9.39 8.10
N LYS A 132 14.45 -9.01 7.10
CA LYS A 132 13.30 -9.79 6.64
C LYS A 132 13.29 -9.88 5.13
N THR A 133 12.99 -11.07 4.62
CA THR A 133 12.69 -11.26 3.19
C THR A 133 11.80 -12.48 3.01
N GLY A 134 11.13 -12.56 1.86
CA GLY A 134 10.24 -13.67 1.60
C GLY A 134 9.45 -13.49 0.31
N VAL A 135 8.25 -14.02 0.31
CA VAL A 135 7.30 -13.92 -0.80
C VAL A 135 5.97 -13.36 -0.29
N GLN A 136 5.25 -12.69 -1.16
CA GLN A 136 3.95 -12.13 -0.83
C GLN A 136 3.00 -12.28 -2.00
N PHE A 137 1.84 -12.83 -1.73
CA PHE A 137 0.74 -12.99 -2.67
C PHE A 137 -0.30 -11.90 -2.39
N GLY A 138 -0.71 -11.17 -3.41
CA GLY A 138 -1.70 -10.10 -3.34
C GLY A 138 -2.91 -10.37 -4.20
N PHE A 139 -4.09 -10.06 -3.69
CA PHE A 139 -5.36 -10.17 -4.41
C PHE A 139 -6.05 -8.83 -4.43
N LEU A 140 -6.27 -8.28 -5.63
CA LEU A 140 -6.93 -7.00 -5.83
C LEU A 140 -8.43 -7.13 -5.48
N VAL A 141 -8.86 -6.38 -4.48
CA VAL A 141 -10.27 -6.36 -4.03
C VAL A 141 -10.99 -5.08 -4.45
N THR A 142 -10.28 -3.95 -4.52
CA THR A 142 -10.84 -2.67 -4.90
C THR A 142 -9.88 -1.94 -5.84
N SER A 143 -10.42 -1.27 -6.86
CA SER A 143 -9.67 -0.36 -7.71
C SER A 143 -10.55 0.83 -8.09
N LYS A 144 -10.11 2.02 -7.74
CA LYS A 144 -10.84 3.25 -8.01
C LYS A 144 -9.90 4.31 -8.53
N PHE A 145 -10.26 4.91 -9.65
CA PHE A 145 -9.63 6.12 -10.14
C PHE A 145 -10.43 7.33 -9.67
N TYR A 146 -9.74 8.28 -9.08
CA TYR A 146 -10.30 9.58 -8.67
C TYR A 146 -9.67 10.67 -9.50
N ALA A 147 -10.48 11.61 -9.95
CA ALA A 147 -10.02 12.84 -10.57
C ALA A 147 -10.92 14.00 -10.13
N HIS A 148 -10.29 15.14 -9.87
CA HIS A 148 -10.96 16.40 -9.63
C HIS A 148 -10.58 17.36 -10.75
N GLY A 149 -11.55 17.78 -11.55
CA GLY A 149 -11.37 18.73 -12.64
C GLY A 149 -12.03 20.06 -12.36
N LYS A 150 -11.50 21.13 -12.96
CA LYS A 150 -12.14 22.44 -13.06
C LYS A 150 -12.09 22.88 -14.50
N ALA A 151 -13.22 23.31 -15.02
CA ALA A 151 -13.30 23.85 -16.38
C ALA A 151 -14.04 25.19 -16.38
N ASP A 152 -13.52 26.14 -17.14
CA ASP A 152 -14.20 27.39 -17.38
C ASP A 152 -15.07 27.24 -18.63
N MET A 153 -16.39 27.05 -18.44
CA MET A 153 -17.34 26.79 -19.54
C MET A 153 -18.60 27.62 -19.42
N ASP A 154 -19.22 27.93 -20.56
CA ASP A 154 -20.54 28.58 -20.62
C ASP A 154 -21.62 27.55 -20.38
N VAL A 155 -21.98 27.33 -19.11
CA VAL A 155 -22.96 26.32 -18.67
C VAL A 155 -24.41 26.79 -18.98
N LEU A 156 -24.65 28.10 -19.06
CA LEU A 156 -25.99 28.66 -19.23
C LEU A 156 -26.28 29.10 -20.66
N GLY A 157 -25.28 29.06 -21.56
CA GLY A 157 -25.43 29.50 -22.95
C GLY A 157 -25.62 31.01 -23.11
N ASP A 158 -25.15 31.79 -22.12
CA ASP A 158 -25.26 33.25 -22.10
C ASP A 158 -23.96 33.97 -22.52
N GLY A 159 -22.98 33.22 -23.02
CA GLY A 159 -21.68 33.72 -23.46
C GLY A 159 -20.70 34.02 -22.30
N VAL A 160 -21.06 33.69 -21.06
CA VAL A 160 -20.21 33.92 -19.88
C VAL A 160 -19.64 32.59 -19.38
N ASN A 161 -18.32 32.45 -19.48
CA ASN A 161 -17.65 31.28 -18.91
C ASN A 161 -17.68 31.33 -17.39
N ARG A 162 -18.13 30.22 -16.78
CA ARG A 162 -18.19 29.98 -15.33
C ARG A 162 -17.30 28.83 -14.96
N ARG A 163 -16.63 28.96 -13.84
CA ARG A 163 -15.80 27.88 -13.31
C ARG A 163 -16.67 26.79 -12.71
N VAL A 164 -16.58 25.59 -13.27
CA VAL A 164 -17.33 24.40 -12.83
C VAL A 164 -16.37 23.38 -12.26
N ASP A 165 -16.70 22.85 -11.07
CA ASP A 165 -15.97 21.75 -10.45
C ASP A 165 -16.54 20.43 -10.95
N LEU A 166 -15.66 19.57 -11.47
CA LEU A 166 -15.97 18.24 -12.00
C LEU A 166 -15.32 17.18 -11.11
N TYR A 167 -16.11 16.29 -10.54
CA TYR A 167 -15.63 15.18 -9.73
C TYR A 167 -15.95 13.87 -10.44
N GLY A 168 -14.94 13.04 -10.61
CA GLY A 168 -15.09 11.71 -11.20
C GLY A 168 -14.53 10.62 -10.31
N THR A 169 -15.28 9.53 -10.18
CA THR A 169 -14.81 8.28 -9.58
C THR A 169 -15.20 7.14 -10.50
N VAL A 170 -14.22 6.39 -10.99
CA VAL A 170 -14.44 5.28 -11.92
C VAL A 170 -13.88 4.01 -11.31
N ASP A 171 -14.64 2.90 -11.36
CA ASP A 171 -14.14 1.58 -11.00
C ASP A 171 -13.25 1.05 -12.15
N MET A 172 -11.99 0.80 -11.85
CA MET A 172 -10.97 0.35 -12.80
C MET A 172 -10.58 -1.12 -12.60
N LYS A 173 -11.33 -1.87 -11.76
CA LYS A 173 -10.96 -3.24 -11.35
C LYS A 173 -10.80 -4.20 -12.53
N ASP A 174 -11.54 -4.00 -13.60
CA ASP A 174 -11.45 -4.84 -14.79
C ASP A 174 -10.25 -4.54 -15.68
N GLN A 175 -9.61 -3.41 -15.50
CA GLN A 175 -8.38 -3.00 -16.20
C GLN A 175 -7.13 -3.64 -15.59
N TYR A 176 -7.18 -3.98 -14.30
CA TYR A 176 -6.04 -4.52 -13.55
C TYR A 176 -6.10 -6.03 -13.37
N LYS A 177 -4.93 -6.65 -13.30
CA LYS A 177 -4.81 -8.07 -12.90
C LYS A 177 -5.19 -8.22 -11.44
N LYS A 178 -6.00 -9.23 -11.16
CA LYS A 178 -6.48 -9.52 -9.80
C LYS A 178 -5.41 -10.09 -8.88
N PHE A 179 -4.33 -10.64 -9.43
CA PHE A 179 -3.24 -11.30 -8.70
C PHE A 179 -1.95 -10.51 -8.81
N ASP A 180 -1.30 -10.27 -7.68
CA ASP A 180 0.02 -9.65 -7.54
C ASP A 180 0.96 -10.57 -6.78
N PHE A 181 2.19 -10.69 -7.25
CA PHE A 181 3.26 -11.42 -6.59
C PHE A 181 4.43 -10.47 -6.38
N SER A 182 4.92 -10.41 -5.14
CA SER A 182 6.00 -9.50 -4.76
C SER A 182 7.00 -10.15 -3.80
N ILE A 183 8.20 -9.59 -3.75
CA ILE A 183 9.24 -9.94 -2.78
C ILE A 183 9.31 -8.80 -1.76
N PRO A 184 8.88 -9.00 -0.51
CA PRO A 184 9.12 -8.08 0.59
C PRO A 184 10.56 -8.20 1.07
N ILE A 185 11.23 -7.06 1.21
CA ILE A 185 12.56 -6.93 1.84
C ILE A 185 12.44 -5.85 2.89
N GLY A 186 12.90 -6.11 4.11
CA GLY A 186 12.72 -5.13 5.17
C GLY A 186 13.57 -5.37 6.41
N VAL A 187 13.31 -4.51 7.37
CA VAL A 187 13.90 -4.58 8.70
C VAL A 187 12.83 -4.36 9.76
N SER A 188 13.00 -4.95 10.92
CA SER A 188 12.13 -4.67 12.05
C SER A 188 12.93 -4.55 13.35
N TYR A 189 12.38 -3.79 14.26
CA TYR A 189 12.90 -3.66 15.60
C TYR A 189 11.81 -3.89 16.64
N GLN A 190 11.98 -4.90 17.45
CA GLN A 190 11.16 -5.20 18.62
C GLN A 190 11.80 -4.59 19.84
N PHE A 191 11.07 -3.71 20.50
CA PHE A 191 11.50 -3.06 21.75
C PHE A 191 11.47 -4.04 22.93
N LYS A 192 11.97 -3.60 24.08
CA LYS A 192 11.82 -4.35 25.35
C LYS A 192 10.36 -4.51 25.76
N VAL A 193 9.51 -3.58 25.39
CA VAL A 193 8.06 -3.70 25.41
C VAL A 193 7.59 -4.44 24.14
N PRO A 194 6.41 -5.07 24.12
CA PRO A 194 5.94 -5.87 22.97
C PRO A 194 5.55 -5.04 21.74
N ILE A 195 6.19 -3.89 21.55
CA ILE A 195 6.01 -3.02 20.38
C ILE A 195 7.08 -3.38 19.35
N VAL A 196 6.66 -3.50 18.10
CA VAL A 196 7.51 -3.73 16.93
C VAL A 196 7.30 -2.60 15.94
N ILE A 197 8.40 -2.01 15.46
CA ILE A 197 8.41 -1.16 14.27
C ILE A 197 8.97 -1.98 13.13
N ASP A 198 8.29 -1.97 11.98
CA ASP A 198 8.67 -2.74 10.81
C ASP A 198 8.61 -1.85 9.56
N ALA A 199 9.70 -1.85 8.80
CA ALA A 199 9.83 -1.14 7.55
C ALA A 199 10.11 -2.15 6.43
N ARG A 200 9.23 -2.22 5.42
CA ARG A 200 9.36 -3.15 4.29
C ARG A 200 9.21 -2.42 2.96
N TYR A 201 10.04 -2.81 2.01
CA TYR A 201 9.88 -2.51 0.62
C TYR A 201 9.38 -3.76 -0.12
N GLN A 202 8.30 -3.63 -0.87
CA GLN A 202 7.68 -4.71 -1.64
C GLN A 202 7.99 -4.49 -3.12
N LEU A 203 8.84 -5.37 -3.66
CA LEU A 203 9.20 -5.37 -5.07
C LEU A 203 8.18 -6.20 -5.85
N GLY A 204 7.27 -5.56 -6.56
CA GLY A 204 6.29 -6.21 -7.42
C GLY A 204 6.96 -6.91 -8.61
N LEU A 205 6.61 -8.17 -8.84
CA LEU A 205 7.14 -8.98 -9.95
C LEU A 205 6.09 -9.16 -11.05
N THR A 206 4.81 -9.17 -10.69
CA THR A 206 3.71 -9.30 -11.64
C THR A 206 3.37 -7.98 -12.31
N ARG A 207 2.93 -8.07 -13.56
CA ARG A 207 2.40 -6.95 -14.31
C ARG A 207 1.00 -6.58 -13.80
N LEU A 208 0.76 -5.28 -13.59
CA LEU A 208 -0.52 -4.74 -13.13
C LEU A 208 -1.61 -4.80 -14.20
N ASN A 209 -1.32 -4.34 -15.40
CA ASN A 209 -2.30 -4.20 -16.48
C ASN A 209 -2.65 -5.54 -17.10
N LYS A 210 -3.92 -5.77 -17.44
CA LYS A 210 -4.37 -6.95 -18.19
C LYS A 210 -3.90 -6.88 -19.63
N GLU A 211 -4.12 -5.75 -20.29
CA GLU A 211 -3.77 -5.56 -21.68
C GLU A 211 -2.30 -5.15 -21.86
N THR A 212 -1.71 -5.64 -22.93
CA THR A 212 -0.37 -5.23 -23.34
C THR A 212 -0.52 -4.27 -24.50
N VAL A 213 -0.24 -3.00 -24.25
CA VAL A 213 -0.16 -2.02 -25.33
C VAL A 213 1.22 -2.14 -25.96
N PRO A 214 1.35 -2.37 -27.28
CA PRO A 214 2.65 -2.41 -27.96
C PRO A 214 3.42 -1.11 -27.68
N GLY A 215 4.69 -1.24 -27.28
CA GLY A 215 5.55 -0.09 -26.94
C GLY A 215 5.48 0.39 -25.50
N VAL A 216 4.47 -0.03 -24.71
CA VAL A 216 4.36 0.33 -23.29
C VAL A 216 4.99 -0.75 -22.40
N LYS A 217 5.94 -0.34 -21.57
CA LYS A 217 6.58 -1.25 -20.59
C LYS A 217 5.57 -1.73 -19.55
N ASN A 218 5.74 -2.98 -19.12
CA ASN A 218 4.89 -3.59 -18.09
C ASN A 218 5.03 -2.86 -16.74
N SER A 219 3.96 -2.26 -16.28
CA SER A 219 3.91 -1.61 -14.96
C SER A 219 3.82 -2.63 -13.82
N LYS A 220 4.52 -2.37 -12.73
CA LYS A 220 4.59 -3.22 -11.54
C LYS A 220 4.46 -2.39 -10.29
N ASN A 221 3.93 -2.99 -9.22
CA ASN A 221 3.84 -2.35 -7.91
C ASN A 221 5.22 -2.11 -7.30
N SER A 222 5.39 -0.93 -6.71
CA SER A 222 6.54 -0.54 -5.89
C SER A 222 6.00 0.08 -4.61
N VAL A 223 6.12 -0.61 -3.48
CA VAL A 223 5.41 -0.25 -2.26
C VAL A 223 6.38 -0.25 -1.08
N PHE A 224 6.44 0.86 -0.37
CA PHE A 224 7.12 0.98 0.92
C PHE A 224 6.07 1.04 2.02
N THR A 225 6.26 0.26 3.09
CA THR A 225 5.39 0.23 4.27
C THR A 225 6.19 0.50 5.52
N LEU A 226 5.63 1.30 6.41
CA LEU A 226 6.12 1.51 7.77
C LEU A 226 4.98 1.20 8.73
N THR A 227 5.17 0.19 9.58
CA THR A 227 4.12 -0.29 10.48
C THR A 227 4.57 -0.31 11.92
N VAL A 228 3.60 -0.19 12.80
CA VAL A 228 3.73 -0.43 14.25
C VAL A 228 2.83 -1.60 14.59
N GLY A 229 3.38 -2.58 15.28
CA GLY A 229 2.68 -3.77 15.73
C GLY A 229 2.88 -4.02 17.22
N TYR A 230 2.00 -4.86 17.74
CA TYR A 230 2.11 -5.39 19.10
C TYR A 230 2.31 -6.90 19.00
N LYS A 231 3.44 -7.40 19.50
CA LYS A 231 3.83 -8.81 19.39
C LYS A 231 3.78 -9.51 20.73
N PHE A 232 3.04 -10.60 20.80
CA PHE A 232 2.88 -11.40 22.00
C PHE A 232 3.08 -12.88 21.72
N ALA A 233 3.63 -13.61 22.70
CA ALA A 233 3.75 -15.08 22.63
C ALA A 233 2.39 -15.75 22.77
N LEU A 234 2.24 -16.90 22.14
CA LEU A 234 1.09 -17.79 22.25
C LEU A 234 1.42 -18.97 23.18
#